data_fb17f3ca142a0e154e6ff1d8a367c449
#
_entry.id   fb17f3ca142a0e154e6ff1d8a367c449
#
_cell.length_a   1.000
_cell.length_b   1.000
_cell.length_c   1.000
_cell.angle_alpha   90.00
_cell.angle_beta   90.00
_cell.angle_gamma   90.00
#
_symmetry.space_group_name_H-M   'P 1'
#
loop_
_entity.id
_entity.type
_entity.pdbx_description
1 polymer ?
#
loop_
_entity_poly.entity_id
_entity_poly.type
_entity_poly.pdbx_seq_one_letter_code
_entity_poly.pdbx_strand_id
1 'polypeptide(L)'
;MLPFEAAPVEVRLLRQATVQQLNRWGIPLGSDEAELLVTELATNVLKHVGEGALATLILERRGERLRLEVHDRSPVLPTLKVAHCDRECGRGLHLLAGLAVDWGAMLTSAGKAVWCEIPIPNEQRSCRRAKRAVEVLENYQLGRGGIALNGGRRESGLAQSAIELIADLLHWTAARGHDPDDLLDQAQMHYEAEADAA
;
A
#
# COMPACT_ATOMS: atom_id res chain seq x y z
N MET A 1 -6.79 19.65 4.10
CA MET A 1 -6.30 20.55 3.03
C MET A 1 -5.09 21.31 3.58
N LEU A 2 -3.98 21.26 2.87
CA LEU A 2 -2.69 21.84 3.26
C LEU A 2 -2.23 22.77 2.13
N PRO A 3 -2.41 24.10 2.24
CA PRO A 3 -1.85 25.04 1.29
C PRO A 3 -0.33 25.08 1.44
N PHE A 4 0.39 25.22 0.32
CA PHE A 4 1.84 25.31 0.29
C PHE A 4 2.33 26.15 -0.88
N GLU A 5 3.55 26.62 -0.77
CA GLU A 5 4.30 27.26 -1.84
C GLU A 5 5.31 26.26 -2.41
N ALA A 6 5.43 26.21 -3.73
CA ALA A 6 6.33 25.26 -4.39
C ALA A 6 7.80 25.62 -4.10
N ALA A 7 8.34 25.02 -3.04
CA ALA A 7 9.71 25.17 -2.60
C ALA A 7 10.23 23.83 -2.00
N PRO A 8 11.54 23.52 -2.11
CA PRO A 8 12.08 22.26 -1.57
C PRO A 8 11.83 22.06 -0.07
N VAL A 9 11.85 23.15 0.71
CA VAL A 9 11.54 23.14 2.14
C VAL A 9 10.10 22.72 2.42
N GLU A 10 9.16 23.24 1.63
CA GLU A 10 7.74 22.95 1.77
C GLU A 10 7.41 21.48 1.48
N VAL A 11 8.10 20.85 0.53
CA VAL A 11 7.95 19.41 0.24
C VAL A 11 8.23 18.57 1.48
N ARG A 12 9.26 18.93 2.25
CA ARG A 12 9.59 18.25 3.52
C ARG A 12 8.48 18.43 4.57
N LEU A 13 7.95 19.64 4.68
CA LEU A 13 6.86 19.94 5.62
C LEU A 13 5.57 19.22 5.25
N LEU A 14 5.25 19.13 3.95
CA LEU A 14 4.11 18.36 3.45
C LEU A 14 4.21 16.87 3.78
N ARG A 15 5.39 16.26 3.62
CA ARG A 15 5.63 14.88 4.03
C ARG A 15 5.34 14.66 5.51
N GLN A 16 5.92 15.50 6.37
CA GLN A 16 5.70 15.42 7.81
C GLN A 16 4.23 15.61 8.19
N ALA A 17 3.55 16.59 7.58
CA ALA A 17 2.13 16.85 7.82
C ALA A 17 1.25 15.68 7.34
N THR A 18 1.62 15.02 6.23
CA THR A 18 0.94 13.83 5.73
C THR A 18 1.04 12.68 6.73
N VAL A 19 2.25 12.34 7.17
CA VAL A 19 2.47 11.28 8.18
C VAL A 19 1.68 11.56 9.47
N GLN A 20 1.71 12.81 9.96
CA GLN A 20 0.94 13.19 11.14
C GLN A 20 -0.57 13.01 10.93
N GLN A 21 -1.07 13.35 9.74
CA GLN A 21 -2.49 13.20 9.42
C GLN A 21 -2.90 11.73 9.29
N LEU A 22 -2.08 10.89 8.67
CA LEU A 22 -2.29 9.44 8.59
C LEU A 22 -2.33 8.80 9.98
N ASN A 23 -1.39 9.17 10.85
CA ASN A 23 -1.37 8.71 12.24
C ASN A 23 -2.64 9.12 13.01
N ARG A 24 -3.13 10.36 12.82
CA ARG A 24 -4.39 10.82 13.42
C ARG A 24 -5.61 10.02 12.92
N TRP A 25 -5.59 9.57 11.69
CA TRP A 25 -6.64 8.73 11.12
C TRP A 25 -6.50 7.26 11.48
N GLY A 26 -5.40 6.87 12.14
CA GLY A 26 -5.07 5.47 12.45
C GLY A 26 -4.90 4.65 11.16
N ILE A 27 -4.35 5.26 10.12
CA ILE A 27 -4.07 4.59 8.85
C ILE A 27 -2.65 4.03 8.92
N PRO A 28 -2.48 2.70 8.95
CA PRO A 28 -1.18 2.04 9.03
C PRO A 28 -0.53 1.93 7.64
N LEU A 29 -0.51 3.01 6.91
CA LEU A 29 0.28 3.08 5.68
C LEU A 29 1.75 3.11 6.04
N GLY A 30 2.57 2.33 5.34
CA GLY A 30 4.00 2.54 5.30
C GLY A 30 4.24 4.02 5.01
N SER A 31 4.84 4.75 5.96
CA SER A 31 5.08 6.18 5.82
C SER A 31 5.78 6.52 4.51
N ASP A 32 6.61 5.60 4.03
CA ASP A 32 7.48 5.77 2.87
C ASP A 32 6.71 5.93 1.54
N GLU A 33 5.64 5.16 1.33
CA GLU A 33 4.83 5.24 0.09
C GLU A 33 4.05 6.55 0.00
N ALA A 34 3.36 6.94 1.06
CA ALA A 34 2.61 8.19 1.09
C ALA A 34 3.55 9.41 1.00
N GLU A 35 4.70 9.36 1.68
CA GLU A 35 5.72 10.40 1.60
C GLU A 35 6.31 10.52 0.20
N LEU A 36 6.56 9.40 -0.47
CA LEU A 36 7.07 9.37 -1.84
C LEU A 36 6.06 10.01 -2.80
N LEU A 37 4.78 9.60 -2.71
CA LEU A 37 3.73 10.13 -3.58
C LEU A 37 3.50 11.63 -3.36
N VAL A 38 3.49 12.09 -2.10
CA VAL A 38 3.42 13.53 -1.78
C VAL A 38 4.61 14.28 -2.34
N THR A 39 5.81 13.68 -2.24
CA THR A 39 7.03 14.26 -2.81
C THR A 39 6.91 14.44 -4.32
N GLU A 40 6.46 13.40 -5.02
CA GLU A 40 6.30 13.46 -6.47
C GLU A 40 5.22 14.46 -6.90
N LEU A 41 4.07 14.48 -6.23
CA LEU A 41 3.01 15.44 -6.52
C LEU A 41 3.46 16.89 -6.28
N ALA A 42 4.10 17.18 -5.15
CA ALA A 42 4.59 18.52 -4.83
C ALA A 42 5.76 18.95 -5.72
N THR A 43 6.69 18.02 -6.03
CA THR A 43 7.81 18.29 -6.92
C THR A 43 7.35 18.53 -8.36
N ASN A 44 6.25 17.92 -8.79
CA ASN A 44 5.62 18.21 -10.08
C ASN A 44 5.15 19.66 -10.17
N VAL A 45 4.61 20.24 -9.09
CA VAL A 45 4.30 21.67 -9.07
C VAL A 45 5.57 22.50 -9.22
N LEU A 46 6.61 22.20 -8.44
CA LEU A 46 7.89 22.91 -8.50
C LEU A 46 8.52 22.87 -9.90
N LYS A 47 8.52 21.70 -10.55
CA LYS A 47 9.14 21.50 -11.88
C LYS A 47 8.33 22.09 -13.04
N HIS A 48 7.01 22.03 -12.97
CA HIS A 48 6.14 22.33 -14.10
C HIS A 48 5.33 23.62 -13.98
N VAL A 49 5.17 24.13 -12.76
CA VAL A 49 4.50 25.43 -12.53
C VAL A 49 5.53 26.50 -12.17
N GLY A 50 6.54 26.11 -11.37
CA GLY A 50 7.65 26.97 -10.99
C GLY A 50 7.76 27.15 -9.48
N GLU A 51 8.96 27.57 -9.05
CA GLU A 51 9.25 27.92 -7.66
C GLU A 51 8.38 29.12 -7.22
N GLY A 52 7.88 29.06 -5.99
CA GLY A 52 6.96 30.08 -5.46
C GLY A 52 5.51 29.91 -5.88
N ALA A 53 5.18 28.94 -6.73
CA ALA A 53 3.79 28.70 -7.14
C ALA A 53 2.94 28.23 -5.96
N LEU A 54 1.76 28.82 -5.81
CA LEU A 54 0.79 28.42 -4.78
C LEU A 54 0.04 27.17 -5.21
N ALA A 55 0.00 26.18 -4.32
CA ALA A 55 -0.72 24.94 -4.52
C ALA A 55 -1.37 24.46 -3.21
N THR A 56 -2.22 23.45 -3.32
CA THR A 56 -2.91 22.87 -2.16
C THR A 56 -2.85 21.35 -2.25
N LEU A 57 -2.31 20.70 -1.22
CA LEU A 57 -2.41 19.25 -1.03
C LEU A 57 -3.70 18.90 -0.28
N ILE A 58 -4.46 17.99 -0.83
CA ILE A 58 -5.66 17.42 -0.23
C ILE A 58 -5.39 15.95 0.06
N LEU A 59 -5.68 15.54 1.29
CA LEU A 59 -5.69 14.16 1.73
C LEU A 59 -7.15 13.80 2.01
N GLU A 60 -7.62 12.70 1.47
CA GLU A 60 -8.98 12.22 1.65
C GLU A 60 -8.99 10.70 1.83
N ARG A 61 -9.66 10.23 2.86
CA ARG A 61 -9.93 8.80 3.02
C ARG A 61 -11.23 8.45 2.31
N ARG A 62 -11.15 7.56 1.31
CA ARG A 62 -12.29 7.03 0.54
C ARG A 62 -12.46 5.54 0.78
N GLY A 63 -13.14 5.20 1.87
CA GLY A 63 -13.29 3.79 2.27
C GLY A 63 -11.95 3.16 2.63
N GLU A 64 -11.51 2.17 1.84
CA GLU A 64 -10.23 1.47 1.98
C GLU A 64 -9.13 2.08 1.08
N ARG A 65 -9.30 3.32 0.60
CA ARG A 65 -8.30 4.03 -0.20
C ARG A 65 -7.97 5.37 0.41
N LEU A 66 -6.70 5.76 0.29
CA LEU A 66 -6.23 7.10 0.55
C LEU A 66 -6.06 7.82 -0.79
N ARG A 67 -6.76 8.92 -0.97
CA ARG A 67 -6.59 9.84 -2.10
C ARG A 67 -5.68 10.97 -1.70
N LEU A 68 -4.65 11.18 -2.51
CA LEU A 68 -3.73 12.30 -2.48
C LEU A 68 -4.00 13.16 -3.70
N GLU A 69 -4.25 14.44 -3.55
CA GLU A 69 -4.60 15.33 -4.66
C GLU A 69 -3.90 16.68 -4.48
N VAL A 70 -3.22 17.17 -5.53
CA VAL A 70 -2.58 18.48 -5.54
C VAL A 70 -3.26 19.36 -6.57
N HIS A 71 -3.74 20.50 -6.11
CA HIS A 71 -4.30 21.57 -6.94
C HIS A 71 -3.25 22.66 -7.14
N ASP A 72 -3.06 23.09 -8.39
CA ASP A 72 -2.23 24.22 -8.75
C ASP A 72 -2.94 25.12 -9.79
N ARG A 73 -2.37 26.29 -10.07
CA ARG A 73 -2.95 27.28 -10.98
C ARG A 73 -2.57 27.12 -12.45
N SER A 74 -1.80 26.09 -12.81
CA SER A 74 -1.42 25.86 -14.20
C SER A 74 -2.52 25.11 -14.96
N PRO A 75 -2.94 25.58 -16.14
CA PRO A 75 -3.91 24.85 -16.97
C PRO A 75 -3.26 23.70 -17.77
N VAL A 76 -1.95 23.48 -17.65
CA VAL A 76 -1.23 22.49 -18.42
C VAL A 76 -1.28 21.15 -17.71
N LEU A 77 -2.01 20.19 -18.29
CA LEU A 77 -2.08 18.83 -17.75
C LEU A 77 -0.74 18.11 -17.93
N PRO A 78 -0.34 17.27 -16.95
CA PRO A 78 0.82 16.41 -17.09
C PRO A 78 0.55 15.37 -18.19
N THR A 79 1.54 15.14 -19.06
CA THR A 79 1.50 14.08 -20.07
C THR A 79 2.44 12.96 -19.67
N LEU A 80 1.96 11.73 -19.67
CA LEU A 80 2.83 10.54 -19.65
C LEU A 80 3.59 10.51 -20.97
N LYS A 81 4.81 11.03 -20.99
CA LYS A 81 5.71 10.76 -22.11
C LYS A 81 6.28 9.37 -21.89
N VAL A 82 6.08 8.49 -22.86
CA VAL A 82 6.81 7.21 -22.91
C VAL A 82 8.30 7.56 -22.82
N ALA A 83 8.92 7.18 -21.72
CA ALA A 83 10.31 7.51 -21.44
C ALA A 83 11.20 6.77 -22.44
N HIS A 84 11.69 7.48 -23.47
CA HIS A 84 12.99 7.15 -24.03
C HIS A 84 14.02 7.59 -22.98
N CYS A 85 14.73 6.58 -22.50
CA CYS A 85 15.74 6.58 -21.46
C CYS A 85 16.77 7.69 -21.58
N ASP A 86 16.68 8.86 -21.00
CA ASP A 86 17.87 9.68 -20.74
C ASP A 86 17.64 10.99 -19.99
N ARG A 87 16.43 11.30 -19.53
CA ARG A 87 16.22 12.50 -18.71
C ARG A 87 15.31 12.22 -17.51
N GLU A 88 15.68 12.78 -16.36
CA GLU A 88 14.95 12.68 -15.07
C GLU A 88 13.50 13.20 -15.07
N CYS A 89 13.07 13.83 -16.19
CA CYS A 89 11.69 14.28 -16.38
C CYS A 89 10.78 13.12 -16.81
N GLY A 90 10.03 12.56 -15.88
CA GLY A 90 9.01 11.53 -16.16
C GLY A 90 8.95 10.41 -15.12
N ARG A 91 9.96 10.24 -14.30
CA ARG A 91 9.98 9.16 -13.27
C ARG A 91 8.87 9.31 -12.23
N GLY A 92 8.49 10.55 -11.88
CA GLY A 92 7.46 10.79 -10.87
C GLY A 92 6.09 10.25 -11.24
N LEU A 93 5.64 10.46 -12.48
CA LEU A 93 4.36 9.90 -12.96
C LEU A 93 4.42 8.39 -13.16
N HIS A 94 5.58 7.82 -13.49
CA HIS A 94 5.77 6.37 -13.54
C HIS A 94 5.73 5.74 -12.13
N LEU A 95 6.29 6.42 -11.12
CA LEU A 95 6.18 6.01 -9.72
C LEU A 95 4.73 6.07 -9.22
N LEU A 96 4.00 7.15 -9.56
CA LEU A 96 2.57 7.24 -9.28
C LEU A 96 1.80 6.08 -9.92
N ALA A 97 2.07 5.78 -11.20
CA ALA A 97 1.41 4.70 -11.91
C ALA A 97 1.79 3.30 -11.40
N GLY A 98 2.96 3.14 -10.77
CA GLY A 98 3.43 1.87 -10.21
C GLY A 98 2.94 1.60 -8.78
N LEU A 99 2.70 2.65 -7.99
CA LEU A 99 2.30 2.54 -6.58
C LEU A 99 0.79 2.78 -6.38
N ALA A 100 0.17 3.57 -7.25
CA ALA A 100 -1.25 3.90 -7.13
C ALA A 100 -2.13 2.84 -7.80
N VAL A 101 -3.24 2.52 -7.15
CA VAL A 101 -4.32 1.69 -7.73
C VAL A 101 -5.01 2.46 -8.86
N ASP A 102 -5.09 3.79 -8.70
CA ASP A 102 -5.65 4.67 -9.71
C ASP A 102 -5.01 6.06 -9.58
N TRP A 103 -4.90 6.78 -10.69
CA TRP A 103 -4.37 8.13 -10.70
C TRP A 103 -4.90 8.91 -11.90
N GLY A 104 -4.85 10.21 -11.83
CA GLY A 104 -5.32 11.05 -12.94
C GLY A 104 -4.99 12.50 -12.76
N ALA A 105 -5.36 13.27 -13.79
CA ALA A 105 -5.30 14.71 -13.77
C ALA A 105 -6.53 15.30 -14.44
N MET A 106 -7.03 16.42 -13.89
CA MET A 106 -8.18 17.12 -14.44
C MET A 106 -7.98 18.62 -14.42
N LEU A 107 -8.60 19.31 -15.36
CA LEU A 107 -8.72 20.77 -15.34
C LEU A 107 -9.77 21.18 -14.32
N THR A 108 -9.48 22.24 -13.60
CA THR A 108 -10.39 22.90 -12.67
C THR A 108 -10.64 24.35 -13.11
N SER A 109 -11.58 25.02 -12.51
CA SER A 109 -11.82 26.45 -12.76
C SER A 109 -10.64 27.36 -12.40
N ALA A 110 -9.72 26.88 -11.53
CA ALA A 110 -8.58 27.65 -11.04
C ALA A 110 -7.23 27.19 -11.60
N GLY A 111 -7.19 26.12 -12.41
CA GLY A 111 -5.97 25.51 -12.92
C GLY A 111 -6.14 24.01 -13.18
N LYS A 112 -5.39 23.15 -12.46
CA LYS A 112 -5.53 21.69 -12.54
C LYS A 112 -5.47 21.03 -11.19
N ALA A 113 -5.96 19.80 -11.13
CA ALA A 113 -5.76 18.87 -10.04
C ALA A 113 -5.06 17.62 -10.58
N VAL A 114 -4.01 17.14 -9.88
CA VAL A 114 -3.35 15.85 -10.12
C VAL A 114 -3.54 15.01 -8.87
N TRP A 115 -4.00 13.78 -9.04
CA TRP A 115 -4.36 12.93 -7.92
C TRP A 115 -3.90 11.49 -8.13
N CYS A 116 -3.75 10.78 -7.04
CA CYS A 116 -3.58 9.32 -7.00
C CYS A 116 -4.35 8.73 -5.82
N GLU A 117 -4.70 7.47 -5.95
CA GLU A 117 -5.33 6.66 -4.90
C GLU A 117 -4.44 5.46 -4.58
N ILE A 118 -4.14 5.26 -3.30
CA ILE A 118 -3.40 4.10 -2.81
C ILE A 118 -4.29 3.30 -1.85
N PRO A 119 -4.13 1.97 -1.80
CA PRO A 119 -4.90 1.15 -0.88
C PRO A 119 -4.49 1.47 0.56
N ILE A 120 -5.45 1.50 1.47
CA ILE A 120 -5.18 1.54 2.91
C ILE A 120 -5.08 0.09 3.38
N PRO A 121 -3.92 -0.38 3.87
CA PRO A 121 -3.80 -1.73 4.40
C PRO A 121 -4.87 -1.98 5.46
N ASN A 122 -5.69 -2.99 5.26
CA ASN A 122 -6.71 -3.34 6.23
C ASN A 122 -6.11 -4.23 7.32
N GLU A 123 -5.35 -3.61 8.24
CA GLU A 123 -4.77 -4.32 9.40
C GLU A 123 -5.79 -5.15 10.16
N GLN A 124 -7.06 -4.74 10.17
CA GLN A 124 -8.09 -5.52 10.84
C GLN A 124 -8.38 -6.84 10.11
N ARG A 125 -8.32 -6.87 8.77
CA ARG A 125 -8.45 -8.12 8.01
C ARG A 125 -7.21 -8.98 8.17
N SER A 126 -6.03 -8.41 8.01
CA SER A 126 -4.75 -9.09 8.22
C SER A 126 -4.63 -9.61 9.66
N CYS A 127 -4.93 -8.77 10.65
CA CYS A 127 -4.93 -9.16 12.06
C CYS A 127 -5.98 -10.24 12.38
N ARG A 128 -7.20 -10.19 11.80
CA ARG A 128 -8.23 -11.23 11.99
C ARG A 128 -7.82 -12.56 11.36
N ARG A 129 -7.17 -12.54 10.20
CA ARG A 129 -6.65 -13.75 9.56
C ARG A 129 -5.50 -14.35 10.34
N ALA A 130 -4.53 -13.52 10.75
CA ALA A 130 -3.44 -13.95 11.59
C ALA A 130 -3.94 -14.55 12.91
N LYS A 131 -4.93 -13.93 13.56
CA LYS A 131 -5.56 -14.49 14.78
C LYS A 131 -6.24 -15.83 14.52
N ARG A 132 -7.03 -15.97 13.43
CA ARG A 132 -7.64 -17.24 13.05
C ARG A 132 -6.59 -18.31 12.75
N ALA A 133 -5.50 -17.95 12.06
CA ALA A 133 -4.41 -18.87 11.79
C ALA A 133 -3.77 -19.36 13.08
N VAL A 134 -3.53 -18.46 14.05
CA VAL A 134 -3.02 -18.84 15.37
C VAL A 134 -3.96 -19.79 16.08
N GLU A 135 -5.27 -19.52 16.11
CA GLU A 135 -6.27 -20.42 16.72
C GLU A 135 -6.27 -21.81 16.05
N VAL A 136 -6.21 -21.85 14.73
CA VAL A 136 -6.16 -23.14 13.99
C VAL A 136 -4.88 -23.91 14.33
N LEU A 137 -3.72 -23.24 14.36
CA LEU A 137 -2.44 -23.85 14.66
C LEU A 137 -2.36 -24.34 16.11
N GLU A 138 -2.90 -23.59 17.07
CA GLU A 138 -2.97 -24.03 18.47
C GLU A 138 -3.89 -25.25 18.62
N ASN A 139 -5.05 -25.27 17.97
CA ASN A 139 -5.95 -26.43 17.97
C ASN A 139 -5.28 -27.65 17.30
N TYR A 140 -4.54 -27.44 16.22
CA TYR A 140 -3.79 -28.50 15.54
C TYR A 140 -2.71 -29.09 16.46
N GLN A 141 -1.95 -28.24 17.19
CA GLN A 141 -0.96 -28.68 18.18
C GLN A 141 -1.61 -29.53 19.29
N LEU A 142 -2.72 -29.09 19.85
CA LEU A 142 -3.45 -29.78 20.91
C LEU A 142 -3.96 -31.15 20.44
N GLY A 143 -4.46 -31.23 19.20
CA GLY A 143 -4.93 -32.50 18.61
C GLY A 143 -3.84 -33.52 18.41
N ARG A 144 -2.57 -33.10 18.31
CA ARG A 144 -1.37 -33.96 18.20
C ARG A 144 -0.69 -34.24 19.55
N GLY A 145 -1.29 -33.85 20.66
CA GLY A 145 -0.70 -34.07 22.00
C GLY A 145 0.39 -33.06 22.36
N GLY A 146 0.47 -31.95 21.66
CA GLY A 146 1.41 -30.85 21.94
C GLY A 146 1.05 -30.10 23.23
N ILE A 147 2.09 -29.63 23.93
CA ILE A 147 1.93 -28.78 25.13
C ILE A 147 1.94 -27.32 24.69
N ALA A 148 1.03 -26.52 25.23
CA ALA A 148 1.01 -25.07 24.99
C ALA A 148 2.34 -24.43 25.42
N LEU A 149 3.05 -23.81 24.49
CA LEU A 149 4.34 -23.16 24.71
C LEU A 149 4.15 -21.67 24.99
N ASN A 150 4.97 -21.07 25.87
CA ASN A 150 4.93 -19.65 26.20
C ASN A 150 6.17 -18.90 25.65
N GLY A 151 5.98 -17.64 25.21
CA GLY A 151 7.05 -16.75 24.79
C GLY A 151 7.64 -17.07 23.41
N GLY A 152 8.93 -16.80 23.18
CA GLY A 152 9.61 -17.01 21.89
C GLY A 152 9.62 -18.47 21.38
N ARG A 153 9.42 -19.46 22.27
CA ARG A 153 9.20 -20.86 21.90
C ARG A 153 7.82 -21.08 21.28
N ARG A 154 6.84 -20.23 21.58
CA ARG A 154 5.49 -20.30 20.99
C ARG A 154 5.52 -19.99 19.50
N GLU A 155 6.24 -18.95 19.11
CA GLU A 155 6.31 -18.52 17.70
C GLU A 155 7.00 -19.58 16.83
N SER A 156 8.13 -20.11 17.29
CA SER A 156 8.81 -21.22 16.60
C SER A 156 7.94 -22.50 16.54
N GLY A 157 7.17 -22.78 17.59
CA GLY A 157 6.23 -23.89 17.63
C GLY A 157 5.06 -23.70 16.65
N LEU A 158 4.51 -22.51 16.54
CA LEU A 158 3.44 -22.21 15.59
C LEU A 158 3.92 -22.29 14.13
N ALA A 159 5.14 -21.81 13.84
CA ALA A 159 5.73 -21.95 12.52
C ALA A 159 5.91 -23.42 12.11
N GLN A 160 6.40 -24.25 13.03
CA GLN A 160 6.52 -25.70 12.80
C GLN A 160 5.17 -26.36 12.58
N SER A 161 4.16 -25.99 13.37
CA SER A 161 2.79 -26.50 13.21
C SER A 161 2.14 -26.06 11.91
N ALA A 162 2.47 -24.88 11.40
CA ALA A 162 2.01 -24.43 10.09
C ALA A 162 2.56 -25.33 8.97
N ILE A 163 3.86 -25.67 9.02
CA ILE A 163 4.49 -26.56 8.05
C ILE A 163 3.83 -27.95 8.08
N GLU A 164 3.62 -28.49 9.29
CA GLU A 164 3.01 -29.82 9.47
C GLU A 164 1.54 -29.83 8.99
N LEU A 165 0.76 -28.78 9.30
CA LEU A 165 -0.61 -28.67 8.84
C LEU A 165 -0.68 -28.58 7.31
N ILE A 166 0.22 -27.83 6.68
CA ILE A 166 0.31 -27.76 5.21
C ILE A 166 0.63 -29.15 4.64
N ALA A 167 1.58 -29.87 5.21
CA ALA A 167 1.92 -31.22 4.78
C ALA A 167 0.72 -32.18 4.89
N ASP A 168 -0.03 -32.12 6.00
CA ASP A 168 -1.22 -32.94 6.19
C ASP A 168 -2.33 -32.60 5.17
N LEU A 169 -2.49 -31.31 4.84
CA LEU A 169 -3.43 -30.87 3.79
C LEU A 169 -3.03 -31.37 2.41
N LEU A 170 -1.75 -31.37 2.07
CA LEU A 170 -1.25 -31.90 0.81
C LEU A 170 -1.47 -33.42 0.72
N HIS A 171 -1.22 -34.16 1.79
CA HIS A 171 -1.54 -35.59 1.87
C HIS A 171 -3.03 -35.87 1.72
N TRP A 172 -3.89 -35.04 2.37
CA TRP A 172 -5.33 -35.15 2.24
C TRP A 172 -5.80 -34.88 0.81
N THR A 173 -5.20 -33.90 0.11
CA THR A 173 -5.48 -33.55 -1.27
C THR A 173 -5.13 -34.71 -2.21
N ALA A 174 -3.90 -35.26 -2.08
CA ALA A 174 -3.44 -36.41 -2.85
C ALA A 174 -4.31 -37.65 -2.64
N ALA A 175 -4.73 -37.93 -1.37
CA ALA A 175 -5.61 -39.04 -1.05
C ALA A 175 -7.00 -38.96 -1.70
N ARG A 176 -7.41 -37.76 -2.16
CA ARG A 176 -8.66 -37.52 -2.89
C ARG A 176 -8.50 -37.48 -4.42
N GLY A 177 -7.28 -37.73 -4.90
CA GLY A 177 -6.98 -37.74 -6.34
C GLY A 177 -6.82 -36.36 -6.96
N HIS A 178 -6.61 -35.32 -6.14
CA HIS A 178 -6.25 -33.99 -6.62
C HIS A 178 -4.74 -33.79 -6.58
N ASP A 179 -4.23 -32.93 -7.45
CA ASP A 179 -2.82 -32.56 -7.46
C ASP A 179 -2.51 -31.59 -6.31
N PRO A 180 -1.56 -31.94 -5.39
CA PRO A 180 -1.15 -31.04 -4.33
C PRO A 180 -0.55 -29.71 -4.82
N ASP A 181 0.13 -29.71 -5.97
CA ASP A 181 0.74 -28.50 -6.54
C ASP A 181 -0.32 -27.52 -7.01
N ASP A 182 -1.42 -28.00 -7.60
CA ASP A 182 -2.58 -27.15 -7.95
C ASP A 182 -3.18 -26.45 -6.70
N LEU A 183 -3.20 -27.13 -5.56
CA LEU A 183 -3.69 -26.54 -4.31
C LEU A 183 -2.76 -25.43 -3.81
N LEU A 184 -1.46 -25.65 -3.89
CA LEU A 184 -0.45 -24.66 -3.48
C LEU A 184 -0.49 -23.43 -4.36
N ASP A 185 -0.57 -23.62 -5.69
CA ASP A 185 -0.66 -22.54 -6.65
C ASP A 185 -1.92 -21.69 -6.42
N GLN A 186 -3.07 -22.33 -6.20
CA GLN A 186 -4.30 -21.61 -5.89
C GLN A 186 -4.21 -20.87 -4.56
N ALA A 187 -3.62 -21.47 -3.53
CA ALA A 187 -3.44 -20.82 -2.23
C ALA A 187 -2.51 -19.59 -2.34
N GLN A 188 -1.44 -19.70 -3.13
CA GLN A 188 -0.51 -18.61 -3.39
C GLN A 188 -1.20 -17.49 -4.17
N MET A 189 -1.94 -17.79 -5.24
CA MET A 189 -2.72 -16.80 -5.98
C MET A 189 -3.71 -16.06 -5.09
N HIS A 190 -4.40 -16.75 -4.17
CA HIS A 190 -5.28 -16.12 -3.19
C HIS A 190 -4.53 -15.20 -2.22
N TYR A 191 -3.34 -15.62 -1.76
CA TYR A 191 -2.51 -14.80 -0.89
C TYR A 191 -2.03 -13.53 -1.60
N GLU A 192 -1.53 -13.65 -2.82
CA GLU A 192 -1.04 -12.54 -3.63
C GLU A 192 -2.18 -11.56 -3.98
N ALA A 193 -3.33 -12.05 -4.44
CA ALA A 193 -4.50 -11.22 -4.74
C ALA A 193 -5.01 -10.42 -3.53
N GLU A 194 -4.82 -10.93 -2.32
CA GLU A 194 -5.18 -10.24 -1.09
C GLU A 194 -4.07 -9.30 -0.59
N ALA A 195 -2.81 -9.64 -0.84
CA ALA A 195 -1.68 -8.76 -0.57
C ALA A 195 -1.72 -7.53 -1.48
N ASP A 196 -2.10 -7.70 -2.75
CA ASP A 196 -2.28 -6.61 -3.71
C ASP A 196 -3.54 -5.77 -3.43
N ALA A 197 -4.52 -6.33 -2.71
CA ALA A 197 -5.75 -5.64 -2.33
C ALA A 197 -5.70 -5.01 -0.91
N ALA A 198 -4.60 -5.21 -0.20
CA ALA A 198 -4.38 -4.72 1.17
C ALA A 198 -3.51 -3.48 1.19
#